data_a6468df410b46a8d094ec6fd520ae5ee
#
_entry.id   a6468df410b46a8d094ec6fd520ae5ee
#
_cell.length_a   1.000
_cell.length_b   1.000
_cell.length_c   1.000
_cell.angle_alpha   90.00
_cell.angle_beta   90.00
_cell.angle_gamma   90.00
#
_symmetry.space_group_name_H-M   'P 1'
#
loop_
_entity.id
_entity.type
_entity.pdbx_description
1 polymer ?
#
loop_
_entity_poly.entity_id
_entity_poly.type
_entity_poly.pdbx_seq_one_letter_code
_entity_poly.pdbx_strand_id
1 'polypeptide(L)'
;REVQAAPLIVCAGLDEGAAVPNQYIEALRALGVPYFPSPDRAVRAIARLAAAAAATPLEPVTPVRPEGPPLPSGVIPEYRAKAHLGALGIPVPAGTFVRSLEEALQAAESLGYPLALKAQSAALSHKSDAGGVVLGLKDRDSLTSGWRKLHADLARHLPDLTLDGILIERMARQGLELIIGGRNDPEWGAVVLAGIGGVQAELLSDVRLILPGQSRESIIQSLRRLKCGALLTGYRGSPALDMPAVAELIDRLGRVLCSDSSLREIDLNPVIAYPLGQGVLALDALMVAA
;
A
#
# COMPACT_ATOMS: atom_id res chain seq x y z
N ARG A 1 11.19 38.42 -11.42
CA ARG A 1 11.85 37.57 -12.46
C ARG A 1 10.76 37.21 -13.45
N GLU A 2 10.79 37.85 -14.63
CA GLU A 2 9.96 37.42 -15.76
C GLU A 2 10.41 36.03 -16.16
N VAL A 3 9.56 35.04 -15.96
CA VAL A 3 9.75 33.70 -16.51
C VAL A 3 9.41 33.86 -18.01
N GLN A 4 10.43 33.92 -18.84
CA GLN A 4 10.29 33.85 -20.30
C GLN A 4 9.77 32.43 -20.60
N ALA A 5 8.45 32.31 -20.78
CA ALA A 5 7.82 31.01 -21.10
C ALA A 5 8.25 30.62 -22.52
N ALA A 6 8.98 29.55 -22.67
CA ALA A 6 9.23 28.93 -23.96
C ALA A 6 7.91 28.44 -24.57
N PRO A 7 7.63 28.71 -25.86
CA PRO A 7 6.40 28.22 -26.49
C PRO A 7 6.40 26.68 -26.53
N LEU A 8 5.28 26.08 -26.12
CA LEU A 8 5.04 24.66 -26.31
C LEU A 8 4.43 24.43 -27.69
N ILE A 9 5.19 23.78 -28.58
CA ILE A 9 4.75 23.44 -29.92
C ILE A 9 4.35 21.98 -29.95
N VAL A 10 3.13 21.69 -30.38
CA VAL A 10 2.64 20.32 -30.60
C VAL A 10 2.00 20.25 -31.99
N CYS A 11 2.13 19.12 -32.65
CA CYS A 11 1.46 18.83 -33.92
C CYS A 11 0.36 17.80 -33.68
N ALA A 12 -0.84 18.04 -34.18
CA ALA A 12 -1.94 17.10 -34.14
C ALA A 12 -2.47 16.83 -35.53
N GLY A 13 -2.70 15.56 -35.86
CA GLY A 13 -3.40 15.19 -37.10
C GLY A 13 -4.88 15.55 -37.00
N LEU A 14 -5.47 15.95 -38.12
CA LEU A 14 -6.92 16.02 -38.27
C LEU A 14 -7.40 14.64 -38.74
N ASP A 15 -8.39 14.08 -38.07
CA ASP A 15 -8.91 12.74 -38.33
C ASP A 15 -9.85 12.72 -39.55
N GLU A 16 -9.32 13.04 -40.69
CA GLU A 16 -10.08 13.03 -41.98
C GLU A 16 -9.64 11.83 -42.88
N GLY A 17 -9.28 10.71 -42.27
CA GLY A 17 -9.13 9.43 -42.99
C GLY A 17 -7.81 9.19 -43.74
N ALA A 18 -6.88 10.14 -43.78
CA ALA A 18 -5.55 9.92 -44.32
C ALA A 18 -4.50 9.80 -43.20
N ALA A 19 -3.90 8.64 -43.07
CA ALA A 19 -2.76 8.44 -42.15
C ALA A 19 -1.61 9.37 -42.58
N VAL A 20 -1.10 10.19 -41.67
CA VAL A 20 0.12 10.96 -41.90
C VAL A 20 1.29 10.01 -42.11
N PRO A 21 2.03 10.11 -43.25
CA PRO A 21 3.15 9.21 -43.48
C PRO A 21 4.19 9.26 -42.37
N ASN A 22 4.70 8.11 -41.94
CA ASN A 22 5.63 7.99 -40.83
C ASN A 22 6.87 8.88 -40.94
N GLN A 23 7.36 9.11 -42.15
CA GLN A 23 8.53 9.96 -42.40
C GLN A 23 8.34 11.42 -41.85
N TYR A 24 7.13 11.96 -41.90
CA TYR A 24 6.84 13.30 -41.35
C TYR A 24 6.73 13.25 -39.82
N ILE A 25 6.19 12.18 -39.28
CA ILE A 25 6.12 11.97 -37.83
C ILE A 25 7.54 11.85 -37.24
N GLU A 26 8.42 11.12 -37.90
CA GLU A 26 9.82 10.98 -37.51
C GLU A 26 10.60 12.29 -37.63
N ALA A 27 10.34 13.06 -38.69
CA ALA A 27 10.94 14.38 -38.83
C ALA A 27 10.52 15.37 -37.74
N LEU A 28 9.24 15.35 -37.35
CA LEU A 28 8.74 16.14 -36.20
C LEU A 28 9.41 15.72 -34.88
N ARG A 29 9.53 14.40 -34.65
CA ARG A 29 10.21 13.86 -33.45
C ARG A 29 11.67 14.26 -33.40
N ALA A 30 12.37 14.24 -34.53
CA ALA A 30 13.77 14.68 -34.63
C ALA A 30 13.94 16.18 -34.29
N LEU A 31 12.89 16.99 -34.51
CA LEU A 31 12.84 18.40 -34.12
C LEU A 31 12.36 18.61 -32.68
N GLY A 32 12.12 17.54 -31.92
CA GLY A 32 11.56 17.63 -30.55
C GLY A 32 10.09 18.05 -30.50
N VAL A 33 9.37 17.98 -31.63
CA VAL A 33 7.95 18.33 -31.70
C VAL A 33 7.10 17.08 -31.53
N PRO A 34 6.33 16.91 -30.44
CA PRO A 34 5.45 15.76 -30.25
C PRO A 34 4.29 15.79 -31.25
N TYR A 35 4.02 14.64 -31.86
CA TYR A 35 2.89 14.42 -32.75
C TYR A 35 1.80 13.60 -32.05
N PHE A 36 0.55 14.06 -32.18
CA PHE A 36 -0.64 13.37 -31.67
C PHE A 36 -1.56 13.00 -32.86
N PRO A 37 -2.13 11.76 -32.86
CA PRO A 37 -3.05 11.33 -33.91
C PRO A 37 -4.34 12.17 -34.01
N SER A 38 -4.73 12.83 -32.93
CA SER A 38 -5.91 13.70 -32.91
C SER A 38 -5.70 14.93 -32.02
N PRO A 39 -6.39 16.05 -32.32
CA PRO A 39 -6.35 17.28 -31.53
C PRO A 39 -6.79 17.06 -30.08
N ASP A 40 -7.79 16.21 -29.83
CA ASP A 40 -8.28 15.85 -28.50
C ASP A 40 -7.17 15.23 -27.61
N ARG A 41 -6.36 14.34 -28.18
CA ARG A 41 -5.19 13.78 -27.47
C ARG A 41 -4.14 14.83 -27.16
N ALA A 42 -3.88 15.75 -28.09
CA ALA A 42 -2.95 16.86 -27.91
C ALA A 42 -3.42 17.78 -26.78
N VAL A 43 -4.67 18.22 -26.82
CA VAL A 43 -5.27 19.10 -25.80
C VAL A 43 -5.24 18.42 -24.41
N ARG A 44 -5.59 17.14 -24.32
CA ARG A 44 -5.49 16.39 -23.05
C ARG A 44 -4.05 16.31 -22.53
N ALA A 45 -3.07 16.09 -23.39
CA ALA A 45 -1.67 16.08 -22.99
C ALA A 45 -1.22 17.44 -22.47
N ILE A 46 -1.55 18.53 -23.18
CA ILE A 46 -1.25 19.91 -22.76
C ILE A 46 -1.93 20.22 -21.41
N ALA A 47 -3.21 19.87 -21.26
CA ALA A 47 -3.93 20.08 -20.01
C ALA A 47 -3.28 19.35 -18.83
N ARG A 48 -2.81 18.11 -19.06
CA ARG A 48 -2.06 17.35 -18.03
C ARG A 48 -0.72 17.99 -17.68
N LEU A 49 0.02 18.47 -18.68
CA LEU A 49 1.28 19.19 -18.45
C LEU A 49 1.06 20.48 -17.68
N ALA A 50 0.04 21.27 -18.05
CA ALA A 50 -0.32 22.49 -17.35
C ALA A 50 -0.73 22.21 -15.89
N ALA A 51 -1.52 21.15 -15.65
CA ALA A 51 -1.89 20.73 -14.33
C ALA A 51 -0.67 20.26 -13.50
N ALA A 52 0.26 19.54 -14.14
CA ALA A 52 1.50 19.11 -13.49
C ALA A 52 2.43 20.29 -13.16
N ALA A 53 2.52 21.28 -14.06
CA ALA A 53 3.31 22.51 -13.84
C ALA A 53 2.71 23.40 -12.72
N ALA A 54 1.39 23.35 -12.55
CA ALA A 54 0.69 24.05 -11.47
C ALA A 54 0.66 23.26 -10.16
N ALA A 55 1.11 22.00 -10.16
CA ALA A 55 1.17 21.17 -8.95
C ALA A 55 2.25 21.70 -8.00
N THR A 56 1.99 21.54 -6.70
CA THR A 56 3.00 21.85 -5.68
C THR A 56 4.25 21.01 -5.93
N PRO A 57 5.45 21.61 -5.98
CA PRO A 57 6.69 20.87 -6.11
C PRO A 57 6.81 19.79 -5.02
N LEU A 58 7.42 18.64 -5.39
CA LEU A 58 7.73 17.61 -4.42
C LEU A 58 8.84 18.12 -3.48
N GLU A 59 8.66 17.85 -2.19
CA GLU A 59 9.70 18.15 -1.20
C GLU A 59 10.80 17.07 -1.24
N PRO A 60 12.03 17.42 -0.91
CA PRO A 60 13.11 16.44 -0.77
C PRO A 60 12.72 15.37 0.26
N VAL A 61 12.79 14.11 -0.15
CA VAL A 61 12.47 12.99 0.74
C VAL A 61 13.64 12.75 1.69
N THR A 62 13.39 12.90 2.99
CA THR A 62 14.37 12.51 4.01
C THR A 62 14.27 10.99 4.20
N PRO A 63 15.33 10.22 3.89
CA PRO A 63 15.34 8.78 4.05
C PRO A 63 15.14 8.36 5.50
N VAL A 64 14.41 7.27 5.70
CA VAL A 64 14.19 6.64 7.01
C VAL A 64 14.72 5.21 6.93
N ARG A 65 15.80 4.92 7.63
CA ARG A 65 16.38 3.57 7.68
C ARG A 65 16.24 3.00 9.08
N PRO A 66 15.77 1.76 9.21
CA PRO A 66 15.79 1.09 10.50
C PRO A 66 17.24 0.77 10.89
N GLU A 67 17.50 0.78 12.18
CA GLU A 67 18.71 0.17 12.73
C GLU A 67 18.52 -1.36 12.70
N GLY A 68 19.41 -2.07 12.04
CA GLY A 68 19.33 -3.53 11.99
C GLY A 68 20.03 -4.13 10.76
N PRO A 69 20.08 -5.47 10.69
CA PRO A 69 20.63 -6.16 9.54
C PRO A 69 19.77 -5.89 8.29
N PRO A 70 20.38 -5.97 7.08
CA PRO A 70 19.64 -5.85 5.84
C PRO A 70 18.55 -6.92 5.73
N LEU A 71 17.48 -6.58 5.03
CA LEU A 71 16.39 -7.53 4.77
C LEU A 71 16.88 -8.67 3.87
N PRO A 72 16.44 -9.92 4.09
CA PRO A 72 16.74 -11.01 3.17
C PRO A 72 16.05 -10.76 1.83
N SER A 73 16.65 -11.24 0.73
CA SER A 73 16.02 -11.18 -0.58
C SER A 73 14.80 -12.11 -0.69
N GLY A 74 13.87 -11.78 -1.59
CA GLY A 74 12.64 -12.52 -1.80
C GLY A 74 11.46 -12.02 -0.97
N VAL A 75 10.47 -12.89 -0.78
CA VAL A 75 9.29 -12.60 0.03
C VAL A 75 9.65 -12.67 1.52
N ILE A 76 9.36 -11.59 2.23
CA ILE A 76 9.63 -11.48 3.67
C ILE A 76 8.37 -11.89 4.43
N PRO A 77 8.44 -12.92 5.30
CA PRO A 77 7.30 -13.32 6.11
C PRO A 77 6.74 -12.17 6.95
N GLU A 78 5.41 -12.14 7.11
CA GLU A 78 4.67 -11.04 7.75
C GLU A 78 5.24 -10.64 9.13
N TYR A 79 5.62 -11.60 9.97
CA TYR A 79 6.15 -11.30 11.30
C TYR A 79 7.46 -10.49 11.25
N ARG A 80 8.31 -10.73 10.23
CA ARG A 80 9.53 -9.94 9.99
C ARG A 80 9.20 -8.60 9.35
N ALA A 81 8.30 -8.59 8.36
CA ALA A 81 7.83 -7.38 7.72
C ALA A 81 7.25 -6.40 8.74
N LYS A 82 6.36 -6.87 9.62
CA LYS A 82 5.77 -6.06 10.70
C LYS A 82 6.78 -5.57 11.73
N ALA A 83 7.73 -6.40 12.12
CA ALA A 83 8.80 -5.99 13.02
C ALA A 83 9.64 -4.86 12.41
N HIS A 84 10.01 -5.01 11.13
CA HIS A 84 10.76 -4.00 10.39
C HIS A 84 9.96 -2.69 10.23
N LEU A 85 8.72 -2.78 9.75
CA LEU A 85 7.84 -1.63 9.54
C LEU A 85 7.48 -0.94 10.86
N GLY A 86 7.27 -1.70 11.93
CA GLY A 86 7.03 -1.18 13.27
C GLY A 86 8.21 -0.36 13.80
N ALA A 87 9.45 -0.83 13.60
CA ALA A 87 10.67 -0.08 13.94
C ALA A 87 10.77 1.23 13.14
N LEU A 88 10.18 1.28 11.95
CA LEU A 88 10.07 2.49 11.12
C LEU A 88 8.85 3.35 11.49
N GLY A 89 8.11 2.99 12.54
CA GLY A 89 6.97 3.73 13.08
C GLY A 89 5.68 3.55 12.28
N ILE A 90 5.54 2.50 11.48
CA ILE A 90 4.27 2.09 10.87
C ILE A 90 3.47 1.34 11.94
N PRO A 91 2.25 1.78 12.30
CA PRO A 91 1.45 1.12 13.32
C PRO A 91 1.01 -0.28 12.89
N VAL A 92 1.36 -1.29 13.67
CA VAL A 92 0.97 -2.69 13.50
C VAL A 92 0.36 -3.23 14.80
N PRO A 93 -0.46 -4.29 14.76
CA PRO A 93 -1.01 -4.90 15.96
C PRO A 93 0.10 -5.39 16.91
N ALA A 94 -0.14 -5.28 18.20
CA ALA A 94 0.69 -5.95 19.17
C ALA A 94 0.61 -7.45 18.95
N GLY A 95 1.75 -8.11 18.81
CA GLY A 95 1.81 -9.54 18.50
C GLY A 95 3.15 -10.15 18.83
N THR A 96 3.18 -11.48 18.83
CA THR A 96 4.36 -12.28 19.14
C THR A 96 4.45 -13.45 18.16
N PHE A 97 5.63 -13.69 17.63
CA PHE A 97 5.91 -14.87 16.81
C PHE A 97 6.22 -16.06 17.74
N VAL A 98 5.51 -17.17 17.53
CA VAL A 98 5.56 -18.37 18.39
C VAL A 98 5.69 -19.63 17.54
N ARG A 99 6.28 -20.68 18.12
CA ARG A 99 6.48 -21.98 17.46
C ARG A 99 5.73 -23.13 18.12
N SER A 100 5.15 -22.90 19.30
CA SER A 100 4.39 -23.93 20.03
C SER A 100 3.09 -23.37 20.59
N LEU A 101 2.16 -24.26 20.89
CA LEU A 101 0.91 -23.88 21.57
C LEU A 101 1.20 -23.32 22.98
N GLU A 102 2.23 -23.83 23.65
CA GLU A 102 2.62 -23.34 24.97
C GLU A 102 3.09 -21.88 24.92
N GLU A 103 3.97 -21.55 23.96
CA GLU A 103 4.39 -20.17 23.70
C GLU A 103 3.21 -19.27 23.35
N ALA A 104 2.25 -19.77 22.53
CA ALA A 104 1.06 -19.02 22.17
C ALA A 104 0.16 -18.71 23.38
N LEU A 105 -0.02 -19.68 24.28
CA LEU A 105 -0.78 -19.51 25.51
C LEU A 105 -0.09 -18.51 26.47
N GLN A 106 1.21 -18.56 26.57
CA GLN A 106 1.99 -17.59 27.36
C GLN A 106 1.90 -16.17 26.75
N ALA A 107 2.05 -16.06 25.43
CA ALA A 107 1.90 -14.77 24.74
C ALA A 107 0.50 -14.16 24.92
N ALA A 108 -0.55 -15.01 24.93
CA ALA A 108 -1.92 -14.58 25.13
C ALA A 108 -2.16 -13.91 26.49
N GLU A 109 -1.44 -14.31 27.55
CA GLU A 109 -1.55 -13.71 28.89
C GLU A 109 -1.09 -12.23 28.88
N SER A 110 -0.08 -11.90 28.07
CA SER A 110 0.44 -10.54 27.95
C SER A 110 -0.34 -9.70 26.91
N LEU A 111 -0.76 -10.31 25.79
CA LEU A 111 -1.48 -9.63 24.74
C LEU A 111 -2.94 -9.31 25.11
N GLY A 112 -3.58 -10.20 25.87
CA GLY A 112 -5.01 -10.13 26.17
C GLY A 112 -5.89 -10.50 24.97
N TYR A 113 -7.10 -10.94 25.26
CA TYR A 113 -8.09 -11.35 24.23
C TYR A 113 -8.95 -10.17 23.78
N PRO A 114 -9.59 -10.25 22.58
CA PRO A 114 -9.52 -11.34 21.60
C PRO A 114 -8.25 -11.32 20.76
N LEU A 115 -7.86 -12.51 20.24
CA LEU A 115 -6.63 -12.72 19.48
C LEU A 115 -6.89 -13.28 18.08
N ALA A 116 -5.88 -13.16 17.22
CA ALA A 116 -5.79 -13.79 15.91
C ALA A 116 -4.54 -14.67 15.84
N LEU A 117 -4.63 -15.79 15.12
CA LEU A 117 -3.48 -16.62 14.73
C LEU A 117 -3.27 -16.53 13.24
N LYS A 118 -2.04 -16.34 12.80
CA LYS A 118 -1.65 -16.26 11.40
C LYS A 118 -0.44 -17.14 11.14
N ALA A 119 -0.58 -18.13 10.27
CA ALA A 119 0.51 -18.98 9.83
C ALA A 119 1.61 -18.16 9.14
N GLN A 120 2.87 -18.48 9.40
CA GLN A 120 4.02 -17.76 8.86
C GLN A 120 4.90 -18.70 8.04
N SER A 121 5.10 -18.37 6.77
CA SER A 121 6.06 -19.00 5.86
C SER A 121 6.28 -18.07 4.67
N ALA A 122 7.50 -17.99 4.15
CA ALA A 122 7.78 -17.26 2.92
C ALA A 122 7.07 -17.87 1.69
N ALA A 123 6.72 -19.15 1.75
CA ALA A 123 5.97 -19.85 0.69
C ALA A 123 4.44 -19.65 0.77
N LEU A 124 3.93 -18.94 1.80
CA LEU A 124 2.50 -18.76 2.05
C LEU A 124 2.08 -17.31 1.82
N SER A 125 1.80 -16.93 0.56
CA SER A 125 1.37 -15.58 0.19
C SER A 125 -0.12 -15.32 0.47
N HIS A 126 -1.00 -16.32 0.26
CA HIS A 126 -2.45 -16.22 0.47
C HIS A 126 -2.91 -17.06 1.67
N LYS A 127 -2.57 -16.58 2.87
CA LYS A 127 -2.81 -17.28 4.13
C LYS A 127 -4.28 -17.61 4.39
N SER A 128 -5.17 -16.66 4.10
CA SER A 128 -6.60 -16.79 4.38
C SER A 128 -7.24 -17.89 3.56
N ASP A 129 -6.89 -18.02 2.28
CA ASP A 129 -7.48 -19.01 1.37
C ASP A 129 -7.06 -20.44 1.75
N ALA A 130 -5.87 -20.59 2.32
CA ALA A 130 -5.35 -21.88 2.79
C ALA A 130 -5.77 -22.27 4.22
N GLY A 131 -6.62 -21.44 4.88
CA GLY A 131 -6.98 -21.66 6.27
C GLY A 131 -5.89 -21.30 7.29
N GLY A 132 -4.87 -20.55 6.85
CA GLY A 132 -3.74 -20.12 7.67
C GLY A 132 -4.03 -18.92 8.59
N VAL A 133 -5.30 -18.50 8.70
CA VAL A 133 -5.72 -17.39 9.57
C VAL A 133 -6.93 -17.82 10.41
N VAL A 134 -6.85 -17.64 11.73
CA VAL A 134 -7.96 -17.88 12.66
C VAL A 134 -8.17 -16.62 13.49
N LEU A 135 -9.37 -16.06 13.42
CA LEU A 135 -9.74 -14.79 14.04
C LEU A 135 -10.71 -14.99 15.22
N GLY A 136 -10.77 -14.01 16.10
CA GLY A 136 -11.80 -13.92 17.13
C GLY A 136 -11.65 -14.89 18.29
N LEU A 137 -10.43 -15.28 18.61
CA LEU A 137 -10.13 -16.16 19.75
C LEU A 137 -10.30 -15.37 21.06
N LYS A 138 -11.28 -15.77 21.87
CA LYS A 138 -11.76 -14.97 23.00
C LYS A 138 -11.21 -15.42 24.36
N ASP A 139 -10.62 -16.61 24.41
CA ASP A 139 -10.12 -17.26 25.62
C ASP A 139 -9.11 -18.35 25.31
N ARG A 140 -8.57 -18.99 26.34
CA ARG A 140 -7.59 -20.07 26.27
C ARG A 140 -8.10 -21.29 25.47
N ASP A 141 -9.37 -21.63 25.62
CA ASP A 141 -9.94 -22.83 24.98
C ASP A 141 -10.14 -22.60 23.49
N SER A 142 -10.66 -21.42 23.09
CA SER A 142 -10.77 -21.02 21.70
C SER A 142 -9.40 -20.86 21.04
N LEU A 143 -8.38 -20.37 21.74
CA LEU A 143 -7.01 -20.31 21.26
C LEU A 143 -6.45 -21.72 20.99
N THR A 144 -6.62 -22.64 21.94
CA THR A 144 -6.18 -24.04 21.80
C THR A 144 -6.87 -24.75 20.63
N SER A 145 -8.17 -24.55 20.50
CA SER A 145 -8.96 -25.11 19.39
C SER A 145 -8.58 -24.49 18.05
N GLY A 146 -8.39 -23.16 18.01
CA GLY A 146 -7.96 -22.41 16.84
C GLY A 146 -6.57 -22.83 16.36
N TRP A 147 -5.62 -23.07 17.28
CA TRP A 147 -4.30 -23.58 16.97
C TRP A 147 -4.37 -24.93 16.24
N ARG A 148 -5.14 -25.88 16.80
CA ARG A 148 -5.32 -27.22 16.20
C ARG A 148 -6.01 -27.13 14.84
N LYS A 149 -7.05 -26.28 14.73
CA LYS A 149 -7.76 -26.05 13.48
C LYS A 149 -6.84 -25.52 12.39
N LEU A 150 -6.05 -24.49 12.68
CA LEU A 150 -5.10 -23.88 11.74
C LEU A 150 -4.11 -24.92 11.20
N HIS A 151 -3.52 -25.75 12.05
CA HIS A 151 -2.61 -26.81 11.62
C HIS A 151 -3.32 -27.88 10.77
N ALA A 152 -4.54 -28.28 11.13
CA ALA A 152 -5.31 -29.25 10.38
C ALA A 152 -5.73 -28.73 9.00
N ASP A 153 -6.13 -27.46 8.90
CA ASP A 153 -6.52 -26.84 7.64
C ASP A 153 -5.33 -26.70 6.70
N LEU A 154 -4.18 -26.25 7.20
CA LEU A 154 -2.95 -26.16 6.42
C LEU A 154 -2.44 -27.53 5.95
N ALA A 155 -2.45 -28.53 6.81
CA ALA A 155 -2.04 -29.91 6.43
C ALA A 155 -2.95 -30.49 5.33
N ARG A 156 -4.22 -30.07 5.28
CA ARG A 156 -5.17 -30.51 4.24
C ARG A 156 -4.95 -29.78 2.92
N HIS A 157 -4.75 -28.47 2.94
CA HIS A 157 -4.68 -27.64 1.74
C HIS A 157 -3.25 -27.58 1.15
N LEU A 158 -2.25 -27.63 2.01
CA LEU A 158 -0.83 -27.47 1.68
C LEU A 158 0.03 -28.48 2.44
N PRO A 159 -0.05 -29.79 2.12
CA PRO A 159 0.60 -30.86 2.88
C PRO A 159 2.13 -30.73 2.94
N ASP A 160 2.75 -30.14 1.92
CA ASP A 160 4.20 -29.98 1.81
C ASP A 160 4.70 -28.64 2.40
N LEU A 161 3.80 -27.82 2.96
CA LEU A 161 4.17 -26.51 3.49
C LEU A 161 4.92 -26.67 4.83
N THR A 162 6.11 -26.11 4.86
CA THR A 162 6.86 -25.94 6.13
C THR A 162 6.55 -24.55 6.70
N LEU A 163 6.04 -24.50 7.92
CA LEU A 163 5.82 -23.25 8.65
C LEU A 163 7.08 -22.81 9.39
N ASP A 164 7.37 -21.51 9.36
CA ASP A 164 8.35 -20.89 10.27
C ASP A 164 7.82 -20.89 11.70
N GLY A 165 6.50 -20.71 11.86
CA GLY A 165 5.76 -20.62 13.10
C GLY A 165 4.40 -19.93 12.91
N ILE A 166 3.86 -19.38 13.95
CA ILE A 166 2.58 -18.68 13.96
C ILE A 166 2.77 -17.31 14.59
N LEU A 167 2.20 -16.28 13.96
CA LEU A 167 2.08 -14.95 14.52
C LEU A 167 0.76 -14.87 15.29
N ILE A 168 0.84 -14.65 16.60
CA ILE A 168 -0.33 -14.38 17.45
C ILE A 168 -0.43 -12.87 17.66
N GLU A 169 -1.59 -12.29 17.38
CA GLU A 169 -1.81 -10.84 17.43
C GLU A 169 -3.11 -10.48 18.13
N ARG A 170 -3.09 -9.33 18.78
CA ARG A 170 -4.33 -8.74 19.32
C ARG A 170 -5.25 -8.35 18.19
N MET A 171 -6.53 -8.70 18.30
CA MET A 171 -7.55 -8.29 17.34
C MET A 171 -7.70 -6.76 17.32
N ALA A 172 -7.73 -6.22 16.11
CA ALA A 172 -8.02 -4.81 15.89
C ALA A 172 -9.51 -4.51 16.12
N ARG A 173 -9.80 -3.27 16.47
CA ARG A 173 -11.18 -2.75 16.47
C ARG A 173 -11.67 -2.59 15.03
N GLN A 174 -12.97 -2.55 14.84
CA GLN A 174 -13.57 -2.24 13.54
C GLN A 174 -13.26 -0.80 13.12
N GLY A 175 -13.07 -0.59 11.83
CA GLY A 175 -12.83 0.69 11.19
C GLY A 175 -13.00 0.56 9.68
N LEU A 176 -12.69 1.61 8.93
CA LEU A 176 -12.68 1.53 7.47
C LEU A 176 -11.39 0.89 6.99
N GLU A 177 -11.53 -0.13 6.15
CA GLU A 177 -10.39 -0.78 5.52
C GLU A 177 -9.85 0.05 4.36
N LEU A 178 -8.55 0.24 4.33
CA LEU A 178 -7.80 0.85 3.24
C LEU A 178 -6.79 -0.16 2.69
N ILE A 179 -6.47 -0.04 1.43
CA ILE A 179 -5.30 -0.68 0.79
C ILE A 179 -4.24 0.40 0.65
N ILE A 180 -3.06 0.18 1.19
CA ILE A 180 -1.92 1.09 1.06
C ILE A 180 -0.70 0.24 0.73
N GLY A 181 -0.22 0.36 -0.49
CA GLY A 181 0.96 -0.36 -0.96
C GLY A 181 1.95 0.59 -1.63
N GLY A 182 3.14 0.10 -1.89
CA GLY A 182 4.12 0.87 -2.64
C GLY A 182 5.19 -0.01 -3.24
N ARG A 183 5.82 0.48 -4.29
CA ARG A 183 6.90 -0.23 -4.96
C ARG A 183 7.96 0.73 -5.50
N ASN A 184 9.14 0.22 -5.69
CA ASN A 184 10.18 0.86 -6.46
C ASN A 184 10.01 0.46 -7.93
N ASP A 185 9.44 1.36 -8.72
CA ASP A 185 9.25 1.17 -10.15
C ASP A 185 10.56 1.49 -10.91
N PRO A 186 10.97 0.65 -11.90
CA PRO A 186 12.22 0.88 -12.63
C PRO A 186 12.26 2.21 -13.40
N GLU A 187 11.11 2.71 -13.86
CA GLU A 187 11.01 3.93 -14.66
C GLU A 187 10.64 5.16 -13.81
N TRP A 188 9.78 5.00 -12.82
CA TRP A 188 9.19 6.08 -12.02
C TRP A 188 9.82 6.24 -10.63
N GLY A 189 10.63 5.29 -10.19
CA GLY A 189 11.14 5.23 -8.83
C GLY A 189 10.07 4.81 -7.82
N ALA A 190 10.20 5.28 -6.59
CA ALA A 190 9.26 4.93 -5.54
C ALA A 190 7.86 5.54 -5.78
N VAL A 191 6.84 4.70 -5.73
CA VAL A 191 5.43 5.08 -5.90
C VAL A 191 4.61 4.41 -4.81
N VAL A 192 3.70 5.16 -4.18
CA VAL A 192 2.72 4.62 -3.22
C VAL A 192 1.33 4.62 -3.85
N LEU A 193 0.61 3.53 -3.65
CA LEU A 193 -0.78 3.37 -4.03
C LEU A 193 -1.64 3.39 -2.76
N ALA A 194 -2.73 4.13 -2.77
CA ALA A 194 -3.70 4.13 -1.67
C ALA A 194 -5.13 4.15 -2.20
N GLY A 195 -6.00 3.38 -1.57
CA GLY A 195 -7.42 3.27 -1.92
C GLY A 195 -8.25 2.75 -0.77
N ILE A 196 -9.57 2.72 -0.96
CA ILE A 196 -10.48 2.08 -0.01
C ILE A 196 -10.37 0.57 -0.21
N GLY A 197 -10.26 -0.17 0.90
CA GLY A 197 -10.15 -1.63 0.93
C GLY A 197 -11.51 -2.35 0.99
N GLY A 198 -11.44 -3.67 1.19
CA GLY A 198 -12.60 -4.55 1.24
C GLY A 198 -13.04 -5.07 -0.12
N VAL A 199 -13.93 -6.07 -0.13
CA VAL A 199 -14.35 -6.82 -1.33
C VAL A 199 -14.89 -5.92 -2.46
N GLN A 200 -15.52 -4.79 -2.11
CA GLN A 200 -16.06 -3.85 -3.10
C GLN A 200 -14.98 -3.00 -3.77
N ALA A 201 -13.87 -2.75 -3.11
CA ALA A 201 -12.80 -1.90 -3.60
C ALA A 201 -12.02 -2.56 -4.74
N GLU A 202 -11.82 -3.86 -4.69
CA GLU A 202 -11.18 -4.62 -5.78
C GLU A 202 -11.97 -4.53 -7.08
N LEU A 203 -13.30 -4.50 -7.00
CA LEU A 203 -14.19 -4.35 -8.16
C LEU A 203 -14.15 -2.93 -8.74
N LEU A 204 -13.99 -1.91 -7.90
CA LEU A 204 -14.04 -0.50 -8.32
C LEU A 204 -12.70 0.03 -8.83
N SER A 205 -11.59 -0.63 -8.48
CA SER A 205 -10.21 -0.23 -8.81
C SER A 205 -9.96 1.26 -8.54
N ASP A 206 -10.56 1.78 -7.44
CA ASP A 206 -10.53 3.20 -7.10
C ASP A 206 -9.35 3.50 -6.18
N VAL A 207 -8.22 3.76 -6.80
CA VAL A 207 -6.95 4.00 -6.11
C VAL A 207 -6.33 5.32 -6.55
N ARG A 208 -5.42 5.85 -5.74
CA ARG A 208 -4.57 7.00 -6.05
C ARG A 208 -3.12 6.60 -6.01
N LEU A 209 -2.37 7.05 -7.01
CA LEU A 209 -0.92 6.98 -7.00
C LEU A 209 -0.39 8.26 -6.36
N ILE A 210 0.50 8.10 -5.42
CA ILE A 210 1.09 9.17 -4.62
C ILE A 210 2.60 9.05 -4.73
N LEU A 211 3.24 10.14 -5.14
CA LEU A 211 4.69 10.20 -5.20
C LEU A 211 5.24 10.60 -3.83
N PRO A 212 6.36 10.01 -3.38
CA PRO A 212 7.06 10.49 -2.20
C PRO A 212 7.44 11.97 -2.32
N GLY A 213 7.43 12.69 -1.20
CA GLY A 213 7.68 14.13 -1.18
C GLY A 213 6.45 15.00 -1.42
N GLN A 214 5.27 14.43 -1.60
CA GLN A 214 4.03 15.21 -1.54
C GLN A 214 3.73 15.64 -0.10
N SER A 215 3.22 16.87 0.07
CA SER A 215 2.77 17.32 1.40
C SER A 215 1.59 16.48 1.89
N ARG A 216 1.43 16.37 3.21
CA ARG A 216 0.30 15.62 3.82
C ARG A 216 -1.05 16.17 3.36
N GLU A 217 -1.18 17.47 3.20
CA GLU A 217 -2.38 18.12 2.67
C GLU A 217 -2.68 17.67 1.24
N SER A 218 -1.64 17.58 0.40
CA SER A 218 -1.77 17.09 -0.99
C SER A 218 -2.21 15.62 -1.03
N ILE A 219 -1.66 14.78 -0.15
CA ILE A 219 -2.05 13.38 0.01
C ILE A 219 -3.53 13.29 0.41
N ILE A 220 -3.96 14.04 1.42
CA ILE A 220 -5.36 14.08 1.88
C ILE A 220 -6.29 14.52 0.74
N GLN A 221 -5.92 15.56 0.00
CA GLN A 221 -6.72 16.02 -1.14
C GLN A 221 -6.81 14.97 -2.25
N SER A 222 -5.73 14.23 -2.50
CA SER A 222 -5.75 13.11 -3.46
C SER A 222 -6.72 12.01 -3.04
N LEU A 223 -6.71 11.61 -1.76
CA LEU A 223 -7.60 10.59 -1.22
C LEU A 223 -9.07 11.04 -1.25
N ARG A 224 -9.37 12.31 -0.99
CA ARG A 224 -10.73 12.87 -1.08
C ARG A 224 -11.32 12.78 -2.50
N ARG A 225 -10.48 12.66 -3.53
CA ARG A 225 -10.91 12.49 -4.93
C ARG A 225 -11.21 11.04 -5.31
N LEU A 226 -11.08 10.08 -4.40
CA LEU A 226 -11.60 8.73 -4.59
C LEU A 226 -13.12 8.78 -4.80
N LYS A 227 -13.68 7.87 -5.60
CA LYS A 227 -15.14 7.80 -5.82
C LYS A 227 -15.90 7.66 -4.50
N CYS A 228 -15.34 6.86 -3.59
CA CYS A 228 -15.86 6.67 -2.24
C CYS A 228 -15.22 7.62 -1.20
N GLY A 229 -14.58 8.71 -1.63
CA GLY A 229 -13.89 9.66 -0.74
C GLY A 229 -14.77 10.30 0.32
N ALA A 230 -16.09 10.34 0.13
CA ALA A 230 -17.04 10.79 1.14
C ALA A 230 -16.99 9.94 2.42
N LEU A 231 -16.66 8.65 2.34
CA LEU A 231 -16.50 7.77 3.50
C LEU A 231 -15.34 8.21 4.40
N LEU A 232 -14.33 8.85 3.83
CA LEU A 232 -13.16 9.34 4.56
C LEU A 232 -13.46 10.59 5.41
N THR A 233 -14.43 11.39 4.97
CA THR A 233 -14.79 12.66 5.62
C THR A 233 -16.02 12.58 6.52
N GLY A 234 -16.60 11.39 6.63
CA GLY A 234 -17.85 11.14 7.36
C GLY A 234 -19.07 11.13 6.43
N TYR A 235 -19.84 10.06 6.48
CA TYR A 235 -21.01 9.88 5.62
C TYR A 235 -22.16 9.20 6.39
N ARG A 236 -23.37 9.75 6.30
CA ARG A 236 -24.61 9.20 6.91
C ARG A 236 -24.47 8.83 8.38
N GLY A 237 -23.84 9.70 9.19
CA GLY A 237 -23.67 9.48 10.62
C GLY A 237 -22.40 8.72 11.02
N SER A 238 -21.61 8.23 10.06
CA SER A 238 -20.26 7.73 10.35
C SER A 238 -19.32 8.91 10.65
N PRO A 239 -18.42 8.79 11.64
CA PRO A 239 -17.47 9.85 11.95
C PRO A 239 -16.45 10.03 10.81
N ALA A 240 -15.88 11.22 10.70
CA ALA A 240 -14.72 11.47 9.85
C ALA A 240 -13.54 10.64 10.36
N LEU A 241 -12.76 10.11 9.43
CA LEU A 241 -11.58 9.30 9.72
C LEU A 241 -10.35 10.16 10.00
N ASP A 242 -9.34 9.56 10.60
CA ASP A 242 -8.06 10.19 10.91
C ASP A 242 -7.19 10.33 9.65
N MET A 243 -7.62 11.22 8.75
CA MET A 243 -6.90 11.47 7.50
C MET A 243 -5.47 11.98 7.71
N PRO A 244 -5.15 12.77 8.75
CA PRO A 244 -3.77 13.07 9.09
C PRO A 244 -2.92 11.83 9.35
N ALA A 245 -3.43 10.86 10.11
CA ALA A 245 -2.71 9.61 10.37
C ALA A 245 -2.57 8.72 9.11
N VAL A 246 -3.59 8.69 8.24
CA VAL A 246 -3.50 8.03 6.94
C VAL A 246 -2.42 8.65 6.06
N ALA A 247 -2.39 9.99 5.97
CA ALA A 247 -1.39 10.71 5.18
C ALA A 247 0.02 10.54 5.75
N GLU A 248 0.18 10.52 7.08
CA GLU A 248 1.44 10.22 7.76
C GLU A 248 1.96 8.83 7.39
N LEU A 249 1.10 7.81 7.41
CA LEU A 249 1.47 6.44 7.05
C LEU A 249 1.92 6.35 5.59
N ILE A 250 1.20 7.00 4.67
CA ILE A 250 1.52 7.05 3.24
C ILE A 250 2.87 7.75 3.00
N ASP A 251 3.10 8.91 3.61
CA ASP A 251 4.37 9.64 3.53
C ASP A 251 5.52 8.79 4.06
N ARG A 252 5.32 8.15 5.22
CA ARG A 252 6.32 7.28 5.84
C ARG A 252 6.66 6.07 4.96
N LEU A 253 5.66 5.43 4.36
CA LEU A 253 5.86 4.32 3.42
C LEU A 253 6.68 4.77 2.20
N GLY A 254 6.37 5.94 1.66
CA GLY A 254 7.15 6.56 0.58
C GLY A 254 8.61 6.80 0.96
N ARG A 255 8.87 7.28 2.17
CA ARG A 255 10.24 7.48 2.71
C ARG A 255 10.99 6.16 2.86
N VAL A 256 10.32 5.11 3.33
CA VAL A 256 10.90 3.77 3.47
C VAL A 256 11.35 3.24 2.10
N LEU A 257 10.50 3.33 1.09
CA LEU A 257 10.83 2.91 -0.28
C LEU A 257 12.00 3.69 -0.88
N CYS A 258 12.06 5.01 -0.65
CA CYS A 258 13.18 5.83 -1.11
C CYS A 258 14.49 5.53 -0.38
N SER A 259 14.43 4.92 0.80
CA SER A 259 15.60 4.69 1.66
C SER A 259 16.35 3.41 1.34
N ASP A 260 15.66 2.45 0.73
CA ASP A 260 16.20 1.13 0.44
C ASP A 260 15.82 0.69 -0.98
N SER A 261 16.77 0.80 -1.89
CA SER A 261 16.58 0.38 -3.29
C SER A 261 16.45 -1.14 -3.47
N SER A 262 16.78 -1.93 -2.44
CA SER A 262 16.54 -3.38 -2.46
C SER A 262 15.07 -3.72 -2.23
N LEU A 263 14.29 -2.85 -1.58
CA LEU A 263 12.85 -3.02 -1.43
C LEU A 263 12.16 -2.86 -2.78
N ARG A 264 11.53 -3.90 -3.26
CA ARG A 264 10.76 -3.90 -4.50
C ARG A 264 9.31 -3.51 -4.27
N GLU A 265 8.72 -4.08 -3.22
CA GLU A 265 7.30 -3.93 -2.95
C GLU A 265 7.02 -4.01 -1.44
N ILE A 266 6.07 -3.21 -1.00
CA ILE A 266 5.45 -3.27 0.33
C ILE A 266 3.94 -3.19 0.12
N ASP A 267 3.18 -4.15 0.63
CA ASP A 267 1.71 -4.14 0.61
C ASP A 267 1.18 -4.23 2.04
N LEU A 268 0.39 -3.24 2.42
CA LEU A 268 -0.33 -3.15 3.69
C LEU A 268 -1.83 -3.30 3.37
N ASN A 269 -2.37 -4.50 3.53
CA ASN A 269 -3.74 -4.82 3.16
C ASN A 269 -4.37 -5.87 4.09
N PRO A 270 -5.33 -5.46 4.96
CA PRO A 270 -5.87 -4.10 5.07
C PRO A 270 -5.10 -3.20 6.06
N VAL A 271 -5.23 -1.90 5.86
CA VAL A 271 -4.98 -0.87 6.87
C VAL A 271 -6.32 -0.39 7.42
N ILE A 272 -6.51 -0.46 8.72
CA ILE A 272 -7.72 0.06 9.35
C ILE A 272 -7.54 1.54 9.68
N ALA A 273 -8.41 2.37 9.14
CA ALA A 273 -8.53 3.78 9.51
C ALA A 273 -9.61 3.97 10.56
N TYR A 274 -9.26 4.61 11.65
CA TYR A 274 -10.17 4.91 12.77
C TYR A 274 -10.71 6.32 12.70
N PRO A 275 -11.72 6.68 13.53
CA PRO A 275 -12.17 8.06 13.67
C PRO A 275 -11.03 9.03 14.02
N LEU A 276 -11.23 10.29 13.67
CA LEU A 276 -10.25 11.37 13.86
C LEU A 276 -9.62 11.34 15.26
N GLY A 277 -8.30 11.41 15.32
CA GLY A 277 -7.49 11.33 16.53
C GLY A 277 -7.25 9.92 17.07
N GLN A 278 -7.74 8.87 16.39
CA GLN A 278 -7.56 7.47 16.82
C GLN A 278 -6.56 6.68 15.96
N GLY A 279 -5.99 7.32 14.96
CA GLY A 279 -4.91 6.77 14.16
C GLY A 279 -5.33 5.74 13.12
N VAL A 280 -4.35 4.95 12.70
CA VAL A 280 -4.47 3.84 11.72
C VAL A 280 -3.73 2.61 12.22
N LEU A 281 -4.04 1.43 11.66
CA LEU A 281 -3.39 0.18 12.02
C LEU A 281 -3.26 -0.73 10.81
N ALA A 282 -2.04 -1.12 10.42
CA ALA A 282 -1.81 -2.06 9.34
C ALA A 282 -1.93 -3.50 9.86
N LEU A 283 -2.99 -4.22 9.43
CA LEU A 283 -3.31 -5.55 9.94
C LEU A 283 -2.53 -6.65 9.26
N ASP A 284 -2.14 -6.46 8.01
CA ASP A 284 -1.28 -7.39 7.28
C ASP A 284 -0.16 -6.61 6.57
N ALA A 285 0.95 -7.26 6.34
CA ALA A 285 2.10 -6.68 5.67
C ALA A 285 2.82 -7.75 4.84
N LEU A 286 2.95 -7.49 3.57
CA LEU A 286 3.82 -8.21 2.65
C LEU A 286 4.96 -7.30 2.24
N MET A 287 6.18 -7.80 2.27
CA MET A 287 7.36 -7.10 1.74
C MET A 287 8.13 -8.02 0.80
N VAL A 288 8.65 -7.43 -0.27
CA VAL A 288 9.52 -8.13 -1.23
C VAL A 288 10.80 -7.33 -1.39
N ALA A 289 11.95 -7.95 -1.17
CA ALA A 289 13.26 -7.36 -1.41
C ALA A 289 14.01 -8.07 -2.56
N ALA A 290 14.95 -7.34 -3.19
CA ALA A 290 15.77 -7.84 -4.31
C ALA A 290 16.88 -8.78 -3.82
#